data_becfbc611421b240cbde0771880cc164
#
_entry.id   becfbc611421b240cbde0771880cc164
#
_cell.length_a   1.000
_cell.length_b   1.000
_cell.length_c   1.000
_cell.angle_alpha   90.00
_cell.angle_beta   90.00
_cell.angle_gamma   90.00
#
_symmetry.space_group_name_H-M   'P 1'
#
loop_
_entity.id
_entity.type
_entity.pdbx_description
1 polymer ?
#
loop_
_entity_poly.entity_id
_entity_poly.type
_entity_poly.pdbx_seq_one_letter_code
_entity_poly.pdbx_strand_id
1 'polypeptide(L)'
;MSYYNIDFLIAAMIILLLILYHFLRQRRAKDLNNQVFLLFAVLGTMDVAAELLSNYCITSYNSELGMTAWFSTTIFYLFQALLPYTLIFYVHTLHDHNVISIKKMLISGIPTIALLCIVLTNPFTEKLFYFDVSGGYMAGPWYMLMYYSALCHIMVTLFLILNWWKELGIQRVKILLEILLLSGSGVIIQFVYHPLLTTGFGLSLGILALFITINNPHANMDSMTGLYNHLYLTRKSNELIKAGKSFHIITVYLYQLKHINKIAGIQDGNFILQTTAKKLEDLCGRNAFRITGKRFLVLTDSLEEYEYYFTQLKNLFDVNMKLDTNNKKIMIPVILSGIVNAEKIGESGLILEYAEYLESLAPQSGLTEVIQDDRQTMNGFLYNKQVEQYLHTAISEDLFEVYYQPVYSAREERYITLEALSRLHHPELGWIAPDVFIQLAEKNHIIEQITDLQFQRVCRFLNENRVLMNQLLNVKVNLSSLDLMRNDCSSHFIHIMDEYGIPHEWIQFEITETVATEYNTSLRMVADDFTRAGIRLCLDDFGSGYANLNTVMRLPFSTIKLDRSLLFDICSDGKRALFYQSIVDTFLKMNYHIVSEGVETKEEMEIISGWGVDMIQGYYFSAPLPPKDILKLLQ
;
A
#
# COMPACT_ATOMS: atom_id res chain seq x y z
N MET A 1 45.97 -44.65 -12.06
CA MET A 1 45.65 -43.26 -11.73
C MET A 1 44.19 -43.08 -11.98
N SER A 2 43.37 -42.95 -10.96
CA SER A 2 41.95 -42.59 -11.14
C SER A 2 41.90 -41.10 -11.45
N TYR A 3 41.60 -40.74 -12.70
CA TYR A 3 41.36 -39.34 -13.07
C TYR A 3 40.07 -38.88 -12.40
N TYR A 4 40.17 -37.90 -11.54
CA TYR A 4 38.99 -37.21 -11.01
C TYR A 4 38.33 -36.39 -12.14
N ASN A 5 36.99 -36.47 -12.25
CA ASN A 5 36.26 -35.66 -13.20
C ASN A 5 36.03 -34.26 -12.59
N ILE A 6 36.66 -33.25 -13.19
CA ILE A 6 36.61 -31.84 -12.74
C ILE A 6 35.52 -31.02 -13.43
N ASP A 7 34.76 -31.63 -14.36
CA ASP A 7 33.75 -30.89 -15.15
C ASP A 7 32.69 -30.23 -14.25
N PHE A 8 32.28 -30.92 -13.19
CA PHE A 8 31.33 -30.37 -12.19
C PHE A 8 31.93 -29.22 -11.40
N LEU A 9 33.23 -29.22 -11.10
CA LEU A 9 33.90 -28.11 -10.41
C LEU A 9 34.02 -26.88 -11.31
N ILE A 10 34.28 -27.07 -12.61
CA ILE A 10 34.31 -25.96 -13.58
C ILE A 10 32.93 -25.35 -13.71
N ALA A 11 31.87 -26.17 -13.80
CA ALA A 11 30.48 -25.69 -13.83
C ALA A 11 30.12 -24.93 -12.54
N ALA A 12 30.50 -25.44 -11.36
CA ALA A 12 30.31 -24.78 -10.08
C ALA A 12 31.00 -23.41 -10.03
N MET A 13 32.24 -23.33 -10.51
CA MET A 13 33.01 -22.09 -10.56
C MET A 13 32.30 -21.03 -11.42
N ILE A 14 31.82 -21.41 -12.61
CA ILE A 14 31.12 -20.51 -13.51
C ILE A 14 29.83 -19.98 -12.83
N ILE A 15 29.04 -20.85 -12.21
CA ILE A 15 27.82 -20.50 -11.51
C ILE A 15 28.11 -19.48 -10.39
N LEU A 16 29.10 -19.77 -9.53
CA LEU A 16 29.46 -18.92 -8.39
C LEU A 16 30.00 -17.55 -8.83
N LEU A 17 30.84 -17.50 -9.88
CA LEU A 17 31.34 -16.25 -10.44
C LEU A 17 30.21 -15.41 -11.04
N LEU A 18 29.24 -16.02 -11.72
CA LEU A 18 28.06 -15.33 -12.23
C LEU A 18 27.20 -14.77 -11.07
N ILE A 19 27.00 -15.55 -10.00
CA ILE A 19 26.29 -15.09 -8.82
C ILE A 19 27.00 -13.89 -8.22
N LEU A 20 28.32 -13.96 -7.99
CA LEU A 20 29.11 -12.86 -7.43
C LEU A 20 29.06 -11.61 -8.33
N TYR A 21 29.24 -11.80 -9.65
CA TYR A 21 29.15 -10.69 -10.61
C TYR A 21 27.81 -9.97 -10.53
N HIS A 22 26.70 -10.70 -10.60
CA HIS A 22 25.36 -10.13 -10.51
C HIS A 22 25.07 -9.55 -9.11
N PHE A 23 25.55 -10.22 -8.05
CA PHE A 23 25.37 -9.73 -6.69
C PHE A 23 26.08 -8.39 -6.46
N LEU A 24 27.30 -8.22 -6.92
CA LEU A 24 28.10 -7.00 -6.74
C LEU A 24 27.62 -5.84 -7.62
N ARG A 25 27.07 -6.13 -8.81
CA ARG A 25 26.57 -5.12 -9.74
C ARG A 25 25.20 -4.56 -9.34
N GLN A 26 24.38 -5.31 -8.62
CA GLN A 26 23.05 -4.89 -8.24
C GLN A 26 23.07 -4.01 -6.98
N ARG A 27 22.26 -2.94 -6.96
CA ARG A 27 22.02 -2.16 -5.75
C ARG A 27 21.27 -3.00 -4.73
N ARG A 28 21.75 -3.08 -3.48
CA ARG A 28 21.17 -3.90 -2.41
C ARG A 28 21.16 -3.17 -1.08
N ALA A 29 20.23 -3.55 -0.21
CA ALA A 29 20.25 -3.15 1.18
C ALA A 29 21.53 -3.60 1.87
N LYS A 30 22.13 -2.74 2.71
CA LYS A 30 23.26 -3.12 3.58
C LYS A 30 22.74 -3.82 4.84
N ASP A 31 21.93 -4.86 4.68
CA ASP A 31 21.48 -5.69 5.78
C ASP A 31 22.46 -6.85 6.03
N LEU A 32 22.39 -7.42 7.23
CA LEU A 32 23.26 -8.51 7.64
C LEU A 32 23.05 -9.75 6.76
N ASN A 33 21.81 -10.00 6.31
CA ASN A 33 21.49 -11.13 5.44
C ASN A 33 22.27 -11.08 4.13
N ASN A 34 22.33 -9.91 3.48
CA ASN A 34 23.09 -9.72 2.25
C ASN A 34 24.60 -9.83 2.47
N GLN A 35 25.12 -9.38 3.63
CA GLN A 35 26.53 -9.50 3.96
C GLN A 35 26.93 -10.97 4.18
N VAL A 36 26.11 -11.73 4.92
CA VAL A 36 26.36 -13.16 5.18
C VAL A 36 26.18 -13.99 3.91
N PHE A 37 25.20 -13.64 3.06
CA PHE A 37 25.10 -14.29 1.74
C PHE A 37 26.35 -14.04 0.89
N LEU A 38 26.87 -12.80 0.84
CA LEU A 38 28.10 -12.50 0.12
C LEU A 38 29.27 -13.29 0.66
N LEU A 39 29.42 -13.37 1.99
CA LEU A 39 30.44 -14.20 2.63
C LEU A 39 30.29 -15.65 2.21
N PHE A 40 29.09 -16.20 2.20
CA PHE A 40 28.81 -17.57 1.81
C PHE A 40 29.17 -17.83 0.33
N ALA A 41 28.81 -16.93 -0.58
CA ALA A 41 29.16 -17.06 -2.00
C ALA A 41 30.67 -16.92 -2.25
N VAL A 42 31.36 -16.01 -1.55
CA VAL A 42 32.82 -15.85 -1.65
C VAL A 42 33.54 -17.08 -1.13
N LEU A 43 33.15 -17.58 0.05
CA LEU A 43 33.76 -18.81 0.61
C LEU A 43 33.50 -20.02 -0.28
N GLY A 44 32.29 -20.16 -0.86
CA GLY A 44 31.98 -21.21 -1.82
C GLY A 44 32.84 -21.12 -3.09
N THR A 45 33.10 -19.92 -3.58
CA THR A 45 33.98 -19.71 -4.73
C THR A 45 35.43 -20.06 -4.40
N MET A 46 35.91 -19.70 -3.21
CA MET A 46 37.27 -20.04 -2.73
C MET A 46 37.43 -21.54 -2.50
N ASP A 47 36.42 -22.22 -1.98
CA ASP A 47 36.38 -23.66 -1.80
C ASP A 47 36.57 -24.40 -3.12
N VAL A 48 35.74 -24.09 -4.12
CA VAL A 48 35.82 -24.69 -5.46
C VAL A 48 37.16 -24.37 -6.15
N ALA A 49 37.68 -23.14 -5.99
CA ALA A 49 38.97 -22.76 -6.52
C ALA A 49 40.12 -23.56 -5.86
N ALA A 50 40.07 -23.72 -4.53
CA ALA A 50 41.06 -24.49 -3.79
C ALA A 50 41.00 -25.99 -4.15
N GLU A 51 39.78 -26.53 -4.35
CA GLU A 51 39.59 -27.93 -4.79
C GLU A 51 40.15 -28.15 -6.20
N LEU A 52 39.90 -27.24 -7.15
CA LEU A 52 40.50 -27.29 -8.50
C LEU A 52 42.02 -27.22 -8.45
N LEU A 53 42.58 -26.30 -7.66
CA LEU A 53 44.03 -26.17 -7.52
C LEU A 53 44.64 -27.39 -6.87
N SER A 54 44.03 -27.93 -5.80
CA SER A 54 44.46 -29.14 -5.13
C SER A 54 44.48 -30.33 -6.10
N ASN A 55 43.39 -30.55 -6.87
CA ASN A 55 43.34 -31.62 -7.86
C ASN A 55 44.37 -31.47 -8.98
N TYR A 56 44.61 -30.26 -9.46
CA TYR A 56 45.64 -29.97 -10.43
C TYR A 56 47.04 -30.34 -9.87
N CYS A 57 47.37 -29.91 -8.64
CA CYS A 57 48.62 -30.19 -7.99
C CYS A 57 48.82 -31.69 -7.71
N ILE A 58 47.73 -32.41 -7.36
CA ILE A 58 47.78 -33.87 -7.13
C ILE A 58 48.01 -34.64 -8.44
N THR A 59 47.34 -34.26 -9.52
CA THR A 59 47.44 -34.93 -10.82
C THR A 59 48.74 -34.65 -11.54
N SER A 60 49.31 -33.45 -11.35
CA SER A 60 50.59 -33.01 -11.95
C SER A 60 51.77 -33.16 -10.99
N TYR A 61 51.63 -34.00 -9.96
CA TYR A 61 52.60 -34.11 -8.89
C TYR A 61 54.01 -34.48 -9.42
N ASN A 62 55.01 -33.67 -9.07
CA ASN A 62 56.43 -33.93 -9.17
C ASN A 62 57.10 -33.41 -7.89
N SER A 63 58.37 -33.70 -7.68
CA SER A 63 59.09 -33.32 -6.44
C SER A 63 59.06 -31.80 -6.15
N GLU A 64 58.92 -30.95 -7.15
CA GLU A 64 58.84 -29.49 -7.01
C GLU A 64 57.48 -29.03 -6.58
N LEU A 65 56.40 -29.75 -6.91
CA LEU A 65 54.98 -29.40 -6.60
C LEU A 65 54.49 -30.00 -5.27
N GLY A 66 55.29 -30.81 -4.58
CA GLY A 66 54.86 -31.49 -3.35
C GLY A 66 54.42 -30.56 -2.24
N MET A 67 55.14 -29.49 -1.97
CA MET A 67 54.75 -28.49 -0.97
C MET A 67 53.49 -27.70 -1.40
N THR A 68 53.33 -27.40 -2.68
CA THR A 68 52.16 -26.74 -3.24
C THR A 68 50.92 -27.61 -3.14
N ALA A 69 51.03 -28.92 -3.38
CA ALA A 69 49.93 -29.88 -3.21
C ALA A 69 49.48 -29.96 -1.74
N TRP A 70 50.41 -30.01 -0.80
CA TRP A 70 50.11 -29.94 0.64
C TRP A 70 49.35 -28.67 1.01
N PHE A 71 49.85 -27.53 0.57
CA PHE A 71 49.27 -26.22 0.90
C PHE A 71 47.88 -26.06 0.28
N SER A 72 47.71 -26.36 -1.00
CA SER A 72 46.42 -26.23 -1.70
C SER A 72 45.36 -27.17 -1.13
N THR A 73 45.74 -28.42 -0.79
CA THR A 73 44.81 -29.37 -0.17
C THR A 73 44.41 -28.94 1.25
N THR A 74 45.35 -28.40 2.03
CA THR A 74 45.02 -27.86 3.36
C THR A 74 44.05 -26.70 3.27
N ILE A 75 44.26 -25.76 2.34
CA ILE A 75 43.33 -24.61 2.10
C ILE A 75 41.95 -25.11 1.69
N PHE A 76 41.86 -26.08 0.79
CA PHE A 76 40.60 -26.69 0.41
C PHE A 76 39.87 -27.25 1.64
N TYR A 77 40.51 -28.06 2.49
CA TYR A 77 39.86 -28.56 3.70
C TYR A 77 39.46 -27.47 4.70
N LEU A 78 40.20 -26.35 4.77
CA LEU A 78 39.83 -25.22 5.60
C LEU A 78 38.52 -24.59 5.12
N PHE A 79 38.39 -24.32 3.82
CA PHE A 79 37.14 -23.76 3.27
C PHE A 79 35.97 -24.74 3.41
N GLN A 80 36.19 -26.01 3.13
CA GLN A 80 35.21 -27.07 3.26
C GLN A 80 34.70 -27.22 4.71
N ALA A 81 35.54 -26.97 5.73
CA ALA A 81 35.15 -26.98 7.14
C ALA A 81 34.31 -25.72 7.52
N LEU A 82 34.58 -24.55 6.90
CA LEU A 82 33.88 -23.29 7.21
C LEU A 82 32.51 -23.17 6.55
N LEU A 83 32.34 -23.69 5.34
CA LEU A 83 31.16 -23.51 4.51
C LEU A 83 29.85 -23.99 5.16
N PRO A 84 29.73 -25.19 5.77
CA PRO A 84 28.49 -25.62 6.38
C PRO A 84 28.07 -24.72 7.55
N TYR A 85 29.02 -24.16 8.27
CA TYR A 85 28.75 -23.22 9.35
C TYR A 85 28.22 -21.89 8.85
N THR A 86 28.68 -21.41 7.69
CA THR A 86 28.12 -20.16 7.12
C THR A 86 26.65 -20.30 6.75
N LEU A 87 26.16 -21.48 6.39
CA LEU A 87 24.73 -21.73 6.18
C LEU A 87 23.95 -21.67 7.51
N ILE A 88 24.48 -22.24 8.61
CA ILE A 88 23.88 -22.09 9.95
C ILE A 88 23.78 -20.60 10.32
N PHE A 89 24.87 -19.88 10.11
CA PHE A 89 24.92 -18.44 10.37
C PHE A 89 23.87 -17.68 9.54
N TYR A 90 23.72 -18.02 8.28
CA TYR A 90 22.71 -17.44 7.41
C TYR A 90 21.27 -17.70 7.91
N VAL A 91 20.96 -18.93 8.36
CA VAL A 91 19.64 -19.24 8.95
C VAL A 91 19.37 -18.42 10.21
N HIS A 92 20.39 -18.22 11.06
CA HIS A 92 20.26 -17.32 12.22
C HIS A 92 19.95 -15.88 11.82
N THR A 93 20.58 -15.35 10.75
CA THR A 93 20.29 -13.98 10.28
C THR A 93 18.87 -13.81 9.75
N LEU A 94 18.28 -14.88 9.19
CA LEU A 94 16.88 -14.88 8.73
C LEU A 94 15.87 -14.89 9.89
N HIS A 95 16.23 -15.47 11.03
CA HIS A 95 15.40 -15.53 12.23
C HIS A 95 15.56 -14.30 13.13
N ASP A 96 16.79 -13.96 13.53
CA ASP A 96 17.07 -12.99 14.61
C ASP A 96 17.13 -11.52 14.12
N HIS A 97 16.75 -11.23 12.85
CA HIS A 97 16.62 -9.88 12.26
C HIS A 97 17.70 -8.87 12.73
N ASN A 98 18.98 -9.17 12.49
CA ASN A 98 20.16 -8.34 12.79
C ASN A 98 20.69 -8.32 14.24
N VAL A 99 20.10 -9.03 15.20
CA VAL A 99 20.65 -9.11 16.58
C VAL A 99 20.98 -10.55 16.93
N ILE A 100 22.13 -11.04 16.46
CA ILE A 100 22.55 -12.42 16.72
C ILE A 100 23.24 -12.51 18.08
N SER A 101 22.79 -13.42 18.93
CA SER A 101 23.46 -13.71 20.19
C SER A 101 24.80 -14.40 19.93
N ILE A 102 25.92 -13.74 20.27
CA ILE A 102 27.28 -14.27 20.17
C ILE A 102 27.39 -15.64 20.84
N LYS A 103 26.68 -15.85 21.96
CA LYS A 103 26.67 -17.12 22.68
C LYS A 103 26.08 -18.27 21.85
N LYS A 104 24.98 -18.04 21.13
CA LYS A 104 24.37 -19.04 20.25
C LYS A 104 25.30 -19.40 19.09
N MET A 105 25.96 -18.40 18.51
CA MET A 105 26.93 -18.60 17.43
C MET A 105 28.15 -19.45 17.89
N LEU A 106 28.73 -19.16 19.03
CA LEU A 106 29.86 -19.92 19.56
C LEU A 106 29.47 -21.38 19.80
N ILE A 107 28.29 -21.65 20.37
CA ILE A 107 27.83 -23.02 20.62
C ILE A 107 27.62 -23.79 19.31
N SER A 108 26.99 -23.22 18.31
CA SER A 108 26.77 -23.85 17.01
C SER A 108 28.09 -24.01 16.19
N GLY A 109 29.10 -23.21 16.48
CA GLY A 109 30.40 -23.24 15.84
C GLY A 109 31.40 -24.25 16.45
N ILE A 110 31.12 -24.87 17.60
CA ILE A 110 32.05 -25.82 18.25
C ILE A 110 32.55 -26.94 17.30
N PRO A 111 31.69 -27.64 16.54
CA PRO A 111 32.13 -28.68 15.60
C PRO A 111 33.09 -28.14 14.54
N THR A 112 32.80 -26.95 14.01
CA THR A 112 33.63 -26.26 13.02
C THR A 112 35.00 -25.92 13.59
N ILE A 113 35.08 -25.36 14.81
CA ILE A 113 36.34 -25.00 15.46
C ILE A 113 37.18 -26.24 15.70
N ALA A 114 36.58 -27.32 16.20
CA ALA A 114 37.25 -28.59 16.40
C ALA A 114 37.84 -29.13 15.09
N LEU A 115 37.07 -29.11 13.99
CA LEU A 115 37.52 -29.57 12.67
C LEU A 115 38.63 -28.68 12.12
N LEU A 116 38.53 -27.35 12.26
CA LEU A 116 39.60 -26.43 11.86
C LEU A 116 40.91 -26.70 12.59
N CYS A 117 40.88 -26.98 13.90
CA CYS A 117 42.06 -27.38 14.66
C CYS A 117 42.69 -28.65 14.09
N ILE A 118 41.88 -29.65 13.70
CA ILE A 118 42.36 -30.91 13.10
C ILE A 118 42.97 -30.62 11.73
N VAL A 119 42.36 -29.80 10.89
CA VAL A 119 42.88 -29.43 9.56
C VAL A 119 44.23 -28.69 9.69
N LEU A 120 44.30 -27.69 10.59
CA LEU A 120 45.54 -26.91 10.81
C LEU A 120 46.70 -27.74 11.39
N THR A 121 46.37 -28.77 12.17
CA THR A 121 47.41 -29.68 12.72
C THR A 121 47.76 -30.84 11.78
N ASN A 122 47.04 -31.01 10.68
CA ASN A 122 47.24 -32.11 9.75
C ASN A 122 48.66 -32.18 9.15
N PRO A 123 49.37 -31.07 8.82
CA PRO A 123 50.74 -31.13 8.34
C PRO A 123 51.71 -31.82 9.29
N PHE A 124 51.39 -31.92 10.59
CA PHE A 124 52.20 -32.58 11.62
C PHE A 124 51.65 -33.95 12.02
N THR A 125 50.34 -34.15 11.84
CA THR A 125 49.65 -35.34 12.35
C THR A 125 49.35 -36.38 11.27
N GLU A 126 49.25 -35.96 10.01
CA GLU A 126 48.89 -36.75 8.84
C GLU A 126 47.61 -37.58 8.99
N LYS A 127 46.68 -37.09 9.86
CA LYS A 127 45.47 -37.83 10.22
C LYS A 127 44.34 -37.67 9.24
N LEU A 128 44.22 -36.51 8.56
CA LEU A 128 43.18 -36.27 7.56
C LEU A 128 43.61 -36.76 6.17
N PHE A 129 44.81 -36.37 5.74
CA PHE A 129 45.41 -36.79 4.48
C PHE A 129 46.93 -36.72 4.58
N TYR A 130 47.60 -37.49 3.73
CA TYR A 130 49.06 -37.45 3.54
C TYR A 130 49.40 -37.78 2.10
N PHE A 131 50.60 -37.48 1.71
CA PHE A 131 51.16 -37.90 0.41
C PHE A 131 52.16 -39.00 0.64
N ASP A 132 52.03 -40.08 -0.13
CA ASP A 132 52.99 -41.21 -0.05
C ASP A 132 54.39 -40.85 -0.66
N VAL A 133 55.36 -41.74 -0.59
CA VAL A 133 56.68 -41.49 -1.10
C VAL A 133 56.70 -41.26 -2.63
N SER A 134 55.69 -41.75 -3.33
CA SER A 134 55.52 -41.56 -4.78
C SER A 134 54.74 -40.27 -5.11
N GLY A 135 54.26 -39.51 -4.10
CA GLY A 135 53.49 -38.32 -4.26
C GLY A 135 52.00 -38.55 -4.47
N GLY A 136 51.53 -39.76 -4.29
CA GLY A 136 50.11 -40.10 -4.36
C GLY A 136 49.37 -39.60 -3.15
N TYR A 137 48.22 -38.95 -3.38
CA TYR A 137 47.29 -38.54 -2.31
C TYR A 137 46.70 -39.78 -1.64
N MET A 138 46.74 -39.81 -0.31
CA MET A 138 46.19 -40.88 0.53
C MET A 138 45.28 -40.29 1.60
N ALA A 139 44.07 -40.85 1.76
CA ALA A 139 43.16 -40.48 2.85
C ALA A 139 43.73 -41.00 4.19
N GLY A 140 43.80 -40.12 5.17
CA GLY A 140 44.23 -40.47 6.51
C GLY A 140 43.11 -41.16 7.33
N PRO A 141 43.43 -41.71 8.52
CA PRO A 141 42.49 -42.46 9.34
C PRO A 141 41.28 -41.61 9.82
N TRP A 142 41.43 -40.30 9.84
CA TRP A 142 40.38 -39.37 10.27
C TRP A 142 39.67 -38.67 9.11
N TYR A 143 39.90 -39.07 7.88
CA TYR A 143 39.28 -38.52 6.68
C TYR A 143 37.74 -38.46 6.76
N MET A 144 37.11 -39.52 7.34
CA MET A 144 35.65 -39.59 7.52
C MET A 144 35.07 -38.48 8.43
N LEU A 145 35.89 -37.82 9.26
CA LEU A 145 35.43 -36.70 10.10
C LEU A 145 34.89 -35.53 9.28
N MET A 146 35.37 -35.32 8.06
CA MET A 146 34.87 -34.30 7.15
C MET A 146 33.39 -34.55 6.81
N TYR A 147 33.05 -35.80 6.46
CA TYR A 147 31.67 -36.19 6.15
C TYR A 147 30.77 -36.19 7.39
N TYR A 148 31.26 -36.66 8.53
CA TYR A 148 30.50 -36.62 9.79
C TYR A 148 30.24 -35.19 10.24
N SER A 149 31.20 -34.29 10.07
CA SER A 149 31.01 -32.86 10.36
C SER A 149 29.98 -32.24 9.43
N ALA A 150 30.05 -32.49 8.12
CA ALA A 150 29.04 -32.00 7.16
C ALA A 150 27.61 -32.50 7.53
N LEU A 151 27.48 -33.78 7.85
CA LEU A 151 26.22 -34.37 8.29
C LEU A 151 25.69 -33.70 9.57
N CYS A 152 26.58 -33.49 10.57
CA CYS A 152 26.22 -32.79 11.81
C CYS A 152 25.69 -31.38 11.52
N HIS A 153 26.33 -30.60 10.66
CA HIS A 153 25.89 -29.26 10.29
C HIS A 153 24.56 -29.29 9.53
N ILE A 154 24.35 -30.26 8.64
CA ILE A 154 23.06 -30.46 7.94
C ILE A 154 21.94 -30.73 8.97
N MET A 155 22.19 -31.62 9.95
CA MET A 155 21.20 -31.94 10.99
C MET A 155 20.89 -30.73 11.89
N VAL A 156 21.92 -29.97 12.29
CA VAL A 156 21.73 -28.72 13.06
C VAL A 156 20.93 -27.71 12.26
N THR A 157 21.25 -27.50 10.99
CA THR A 157 20.52 -26.58 10.11
C THR A 157 19.06 -26.99 9.95
N LEU A 158 18.83 -28.30 9.72
CA LEU A 158 17.47 -28.85 9.62
C LEU A 158 16.68 -28.66 10.92
N PHE A 159 17.32 -28.92 12.07
CA PHE A 159 16.70 -28.69 13.39
C PHE A 159 16.31 -27.22 13.57
N LEU A 160 17.19 -26.27 13.22
CA LEU A 160 16.88 -24.84 13.32
C LEU A 160 15.72 -24.44 12.40
N ILE A 161 15.71 -24.92 11.15
CA ILE A 161 14.63 -24.64 10.19
C ILE A 161 13.29 -25.18 10.70
N LEU A 162 13.27 -26.40 11.24
CA LEU A 162 12.05 -27.02 11.76
C LEU A 162 11.58 -26.36 13.05
N ASN A 163 12.50 -25.91 13.92
CA ASN A 163 12.15 -25.21 15.15
C ASN A 163 11.56 -23.82 14.89
N TRP A 164 12.05 -23.12 13.88
CA TRP A 164 11.63 -21.75 13.52
C TRP A 164 10.71 -21.66 12.30
N TRP A 165 10.08 -22.77 11.89
CA TRP A 165 9.32 -22.84 10.64
C TRP A 165 8.18 -21.81 10.54
N LYS A 166 7.51 -21.47 11.69
CA LYS A 166 6.45 -20.47 11.74
C LYS A 166 6.99 -19.06 11.57
N GLU A 167 8.15 -18.76 12.14
CA GLU A 167 8.77 -17.44 12.12
C GLU A 167 9.47 -17.15 10.80
N LEU A 168 10.09 -18.16 10.21
CA LEU A 168 10.72 -18.06 8.89
C LEU A 168 9.71 -17.94 7.75
N GLY A 169 8.54 -18.52 7.92
CA GLY A 169 7.51 -18.58 6.88
C GLY A 169 7.73 -19.69 5.85
N ILE A 170 6.63 -20.23 5.32
CA ILE A 170 6.64 -21.45 4.50
C ILE A 170 7.51 -21.37 3.23
N GLN A 171 7.60 -20.19 2.61
CA GLN A 171 8.42 -20.01 1.40
C GLN A 171 9.92 -20.10 1.70
N ARG A 172 10.41 -19.44 2.76
CA ARG A 172 11.82 -19.49 3.15
C ARG A 172 12.21 -20.90 3.61
N VAL A 173 11.34 -21.57 4.36
CA VAL A 173 11.56 -22.95 4.79
C VAL A 173 11.73 -23.88 3.59
N LYS A 174 10.86 -23.82 2.59
CA LYS A 174 10.98 -24.63 1.37
C LYS A 174 12.34 -24.45 0.69
N ILE A 175 12.78 -23.22 0.51
CA ILE A 175 14.06 -22.91 -0.15
C ILE A 175 15.25 -23.42 0.67
N LEU A 176 15.23 -23.21 1.98
CA LEU A 176 16.30 -23.72 2.85
C LEU A 176 16.39 -25.25 2.81
N LEU A 177 15.24 -25.94 2.72
CA LEU A 177 15.20 -27.40 2.53
C LEU A 177 15.73 -27.82 1.15
N GLU A 178 15.41 -27.08 0.08
CA GLU A 178 15.95 -27.30 -1.26
C GLU A 178 17.47 -27.18 -1.30
N ILE A 179 18.03 -26.18 -0.59
CA ILE A 179 19.49 -26.01 -0.48
C ILE A 179 20.14 -27.20 0.22
N LEU A 180 19.57 -27.63 1.35
CA LEU A 180 20.07 -28.80 2.08
C LEU A 180 20.01 -30.06 1.21
N LEU A 181 18.94 -30.20 0.42
CA LEU A 181 18.79 -31.35 -0.49
C LEU A 181 19.82 -31.30 -1.62
N LEU A 182 20.01 -30.15 -2.28
CA LEU A 182 20.97 -29.98 -3.37
C LEU A 182 22.40 -30.15 -2.89
N SER A 183 22.78 -29.49 -1.79
CA SER A 183 24.14 -29.63 -1.22
C SER A 183 24.38 -31.04 -0.69
N GLY A 184 23.41 -31.62 0.02
CA GLY A 184 23.49 -32.98 0.56
C GLY A 184 23.57 -34.03 -0.53
N SER A 185 22.84 -33.88 -1.65
CA SER A 185 22.93 -34.81 -2.77
C SER A 185 24.34 -34.81 -3.40
N GLY A 186 24.95 -33.62 -3.55
CA GLY A 186 26.32 -33.51 -4.02
C GLY A 186 27.32 -34.28 -3.14
N VAL A 187 27.20 -34.15 -1.81
CA VAL A 187 28.00 -34.87 -0.83
C VAL A 187 27.79 -36.38 -0.93
N ILE A 188 26.55 -36.86 -1.02
CA ILE A 188 26.22 -38.28 -1.11
C ILE A 188 26.75 -38.89 -2.40
N ILE A 189 26.59 -38.23 -3.54
CA ILE A 189 27.08 -38.71 -4.83
C ILE A 189 28.61 -38.83 -4.79
N GLN A 190 29.32 -37.84 -4.27
CA GLN A 190 30.77 -37.87 -4.15
C GLN A 190 31.23 -38.95 -3.17
N PHE A 191 30.49 -39.20 -2.09
CA PHE A 191 30.80 -40.27 -1.14
C PHE A 191 30.65 -41.66 -1.75
N VAL A 192 29.63 -41.88 -2.58
CA VAL A 192 29.40 -43.19 -3.25
C VAL A 192 30.33 -43.35 -4.45
N TYR A 193 30.58 -42.27 -5.21
CA TYR A 193 31.35 -42.24 -6.43
C TYR A 193 32.53 -41.27 -6.30
N HIS A 194 33.57 -41.63 -5.56
CA HIS A 194 34.74 -40.80 -5.27
C HIS A 194 35.38 -40.09 -6.49
N PRO A 195 35.40 -40.67 -7.72
CA PRO A 195 35.95 -39.99 -8.88
C PRO A 195 35.16 -38.76 -9.35
N LEU A 196 33.88 -38.63 -8.92
CA LEU A 196 33.04 -37.49 -9.27
C LEU A 196 33.05 -36.42 -8.17
N LEU A 197 33.64 -35.27 -8.46
CA LEU A 197 33.73 -34.14 -7.54
C LEU A 197 32.46 -33.28 -7.62
N THR A 198 31.41 -33.71 -6.94
CA THR A 198 30.06 -33.12 -7.04
C THR A 198 29.66 -32.25 -5.86
N THR A 199 30.41 -32.25 -4.76
CA THR A 199 30.07 -31.46 -3.54
C THR A 199 30.02 -29.97 -3.84
N GLY A 200 31.04 -29.42 -4.50
CA GLY A 200 31.08 -28.01 -4.90
C GLY A 200 29.97 -27.61 -5.87
N PHE A 201 29.59 -28.56 -6.77
CA PHE A 201 28.48 -28.32 -7.70
C PHE A 201 27.12 -28.27 -6.99
N GLY A 202 26.82 -29.22 -6.11
CA GLY A 202 25.62 -29.23 -5.30
C GLY A 202 25.50 -27.97 -4.44
N LEU A 203 26.59 -27.51 -3.84
CA LEU A 203 26.67 -26.27 -3.10
C LEU A 203 26.40 -25.05 -3.99
N SER A 204 26.99 -24.96 -5.18
CA SER A 204 26.77 -23.84 -6.12
C SER A 204 25.34 -23.73 -6.56
N LEU A 205 24.64 -24.84 -6.78
CA LEU A 205 23.20 -24.87 -7.07
C LEU A 205 22.37 -24.40 -5.85
N GLY A 206 22.76 -24.79 -4.64
CA GLY A 206 22.13 -24.31 -3.41
C GLY A 206 22.27 -22.79 -3.24
N ILE A 207 23.48 -22.24 -3.46
CA ILE A 207 23.72 -20.78 -3.42
C ILE A 207 22.95 -20.06 -4.54
N LEU A 208 22.82 -20.65 -5.73
CA LEU A 208 22.02 -20.12 -6.83
C LEU A 208 20.53 -20.07 -6.45
N ALA A 209 19.98 -21.10 -5.85
CA ALA A 209 18.61 -21.12 -5.37
C ALA A 209 18.34 -20.01 -4.33
N LEU A 210 19.28 -19.81 -3.38
CA LEU A 210 19.24 -18.69 -2.44
C LEU A 210 19.24 -17.33 -3.15
N PHE A 211 20.13 -17.17 -4.14
CA PHE A 211 20.29 -15.94 -4.88
C PHE A 211 19.00 -15.53 -5.61
N ILE A 212 18.37 -16.47 -6.31
CA ILE A 212 17.17 -16.22 -7.11
C ILE A 212 15.97 -15.91 -6.22
N THR A 213 15.85 -16.56 -5.06
CA THR A 213 14.59 -16.56 -4.31
C THR A 213 14.59 -15.63 -3.09
N ILE A 214 15.62 -15.66 -2.26
CA ILE A 214 15.67 -14.87 -1.02
C ILE A 214 16.37 -13.54 -1.25
N ASN A 215 17.42 -13.52 -2.04
CA ASN A 215 18.25 -12.34 -2.27
C ASN A 215 17.91 -11.60 -3.57
N ASN A 216 16.71 -11.79 -4.10
CA ASN A 216 16.25 -11.03 -5.26
C ASN A 216 16.10 -9.54 -4.89
N PRO A 217 16.91 -8.62 -5.42
CA PRO A 217 16.81 -7.20 -5.11
C PRO A 217 15.48 -6.58 -5.57
N HIS A 218 14.88 -7.16 -6.64
CA HIS A 218 13.58 -6.71 -7.13
C HIS A 218 12.43 -6.91 -6.13
N ALA A 219 12.58 -7.81 -5.15
CA ALA A 219 11.60 -7.98 -4.09
C ALA A 219 11.49 -6.75 -3.16
N ASN A 220 12.56 -5.98 -3.00
CA ASN A 220 12.65 -4.85 -2.06
C ASN A 220 12.69 -3.48 -2.75
N MET A 221 12.76 -3.42 -4.07
CA MET A 221 12.89 -2.18 -4.84
C MET A 221 11.75 -2.01 -5.82
N ASP A 222 11.37 -0.76 -6.08
CA ASP A 222 10.45 -0.40 -7.15
C ASP A 222 11.17 -0.43 -8.51
N SER A 223 10.68 -1.22 -9.44
CA SER A 223 11.33 -1.46 -10.74
C SER A 223 11.39 -0.21 -11.63
N MET A 224 10.45 0.74 -11.48
CA MET A 224 10.40 1.97 -12.28
C MET A 224 11.37 3.03 -11.77
N THR A 225 11.47 3.21 -10.46
CA THR A 225 12.19 4.32 -9.84
C THR A 225 13.52 3.93 -9.22
N GLY A 226 13.73 2.64 -8.91
CA GLY A 226 14.93 2.16 -8.23
C GLY A 226 14.99 2.51 -6.73
N LEU A 227 13.96 3.13 -6.16
CA LEU A 227 13.83 3.33 -4.72
C LEU A 227 13.37 2.05 -4.02
N TYR A 228 13.50 2.01 -2.70
CA TYR A 228 12.89 0.93 -1.93
C TYR A 228 11.36 0.96 -2.04
N ASN A 229 10.75 -0.24 -2.06
CA ASN A 229 9.31 -0.39 -2.19
C ASN A 229 8.60 -0.48 -0.82
N HIS A 230 7.28 -0.57 -0.87
CA HIS A 230 6.41 -0.73 0.29
C HIS A 230 6.79 -1.93 1.18
N LEU A 231 7.14 -3.09 0.60
CA LEU A 231 7.49 -4.29 1.37
C LEU A 231 8.74 -4.07 2.23
N TYR A 232 9.74 -3.38 1.69
CA TYR A 232 10.95 -3.07 2.45
C TYR A 232 10.68 -2.04 3.55
N LEU A 233 9.84 -1.02 3.29
CA LEU A 233 9.42 -0.06 4.31
C LEU A 233 8.71 -0.76 5.47
N THR A 234 7.71 -1.58 5.19
CA THR A 234 6.93 -2.33 6.20
C THR A 234 7.85 -3.17 7.08
N ARG A 235 8.80 -3.89 6.47
CA ARG A 235 9.78 -4.69 7.21
C ARG A 235 10.66 -3.81 8.10
N LYS A 236 11.25 -2.73 7.56
CA LYS A 236 12.15 -1.82 8.29
C LYS A 236 11.41 -1.12 9.45
N SER A 237 10.21 -0.64 9.22
CA SER A 237 9.38 0.00 10.27
C SER A 237 9.05 -0.98 11.39
N ASN A 238 8.63 -2.21 11.07
CA ASN A 238 8.33 -3.23 12.06
C ASN A 238 9.57 -3.66 12.86
N GLU A 239 10.75 -3.69 12.24
CA GLU A 239 12.01 -3.94 12.93
C GLU A 239 12.33 -2.83 13.95
N LEU A 240 12.13 -1.55 13.57
CA LEU A 240 12.34 -0.40 14.45
C LEU A 240 11.34 -0.39 15.61
N ILE A 241 10.05 -0.65 15.34
CA ILE A 241 9.00 -0.75 16.35
C ILE A 241 9.32 -1.86 17.38
N LYS A 242 9.68 -3.07 16.92
CA LYS A 242 10.05 -4.18 17.78
C LYS A 242 11.31 -3.91 18.61
N ALA A 243 12.25 -3.12 18.06
CA ALA A 243 13.46 -2.72 18.75
C ALA A 243 13.24 -1.54 19.72
N GLY A 244 12.04 -0.97 19.80
CA GLY A 244 11.74 0.22 20.61
C GLY A 244 12.53 1.46 20.21
N LYS A 245 12.94 1.54 18.93
CA LYS A 245 13.68 2.68 18.38
C LYS A 245 12.74 3.71 17.82
N SER A 246 12.97 4.97 18.16
CA SER A 246 12.26 6.10 17.56
C SER A 246 12.67 6.29 16.11
N PHE A 247 11.68 6.62 15.26
CA PHE A 247 11.90 7.00 13.86
C PHE A 247 10.80 7.97 13.41
N HIS A 248 11.11 8.71 12.32
CA HIS A 248 10.23 9.73 11.79
C HIS A 248 10.00 9.50 10.30
N ILE A 249 8.87 9.97 9.80
CA ILE A 249 8.46 9.76 8.41
C ILE A 249 8.10 11.09 7.78
N ILE A 250 8.55 11.29 6.54
CA ILE A 250 8.11 12.38 5.67
C ILE A 250 7.47 11.73 4.45
N THR A 251 6.24 12.12 4.10
CA THR A 251 5.61 11.67 2.86
C THR A 251 5.64 12.77 1.81
N VAL A 252 5.77 12.36 0.57
CA VAL A 252 5.72 13.22 -0.61
C VAL A 252 4.69 12.64 -1.56
N TYR A 253 3.54 13.28 -1.64
CA TYR A 253 2.41 12.84 -2.45
C TYR A 253 2.24 13.74 -3.67
N LEU A 254 2.35 13.16 -4.87
CA LEU A 254 2.17 13.89 -6.13
C LEU A 254 0.67 14.03 -6.43
N TYR A 255 0.13 15.16 -6.01
CA TYR A 255 -1.26 15.51 -6.26
C TYR A 255 -1.48 15.74 -7.77
N GLN A 256 -2.65 15.38 -8.30
CA GLN A 256 -3.03 15.54 -9.71
C GLN A 256 -2.22 14.78 -10.77
N LEU A 257 -1.35 13.84 -10.40
CA LEU A 257 -0.62 13.02 -11.39
C LEU A 257 -1.56 12.34 -12.42
N LYS A 258 -2.75 11.90 -11.98
CA LYS A 258 -3.78 11.32 -12.86
C LYS A 258 -4.27 12.31 -13.92
N HIS A 259 -4.42 13.58 -13.54
CA HIS A 259 -4.82 14.66 -14.46
C HIS A 259 -3.70 14.97 -15.47
N ILE A 260 -2.47 15.03 -14.98
CA ILE A 260 -1.27 15.21 -15.85
C ILE A 260 -1.18 14.07 -16.88
N ASN A 261 -1.39 12.82 -16.46
CA ASN A 261 -1.40 11.68 -17.36
C ASN A 261 -2.47 11.79 -18.46
N LYS A 262 -3.63 12.37 -18.16
CA LYS A 262 -4.69 12.61 -19.16
C LYS A 262 -4.31 13.69 -20.18
N ILE A 263 -3.58 14.73 -19.76
CA ILE A 263 -3.24 15.88 -20.62
C ILE A 263 -1.92 15.65 -21.38
N ALA A 264 -0.89 15.16 -20.69
CA ALA A 264 0.48 15.07 -21.20
C ALA A 264 0.86 13.64 -21.63
N GLY A 265 0.10 12.64 -21.20
CA GLY A 265 0.35 11.23 -21.50
C GLY A 265 1.09 10.48 -20.38
N ILE A 266 0.99 9.16 -20.40
CA ILE A 266 1.58 8.26 -19.38
C ILE A 266 3.11 8.36 -19.34
N GLN A 267 3.76 8.62 -20.48
CA GLN A 267 5.22 8.73 -20.55
C GLN A 267 5.72 9.93 -19.75
N ASP A 268 5.04 11.08 -19.82
CA ASP A 268 5.38 12.28 -19.05
C ASP A 268 5.14 12.04 -17.56
N GLY A 269 4.06 11.36 -17.18
CA GLY A 269 3.83 10.95 -15.80
C GLY A 269 4.91 10.01 -15.24
N ASN A 270 5.37 9.05 -16.04
CA ASN A 270 6.49 8.18 -15.65
C ASN A 270 7.80 8.95 -15.49
N PHE A 271 8.07 9.91 -16.37
CA PHE A 271 9.22 10.79 -16.27
C PHE A 271 9.19 11.63 -14.99
N ILE A 272 8.01 12.15 -14.63
CA ILE A 272 7.78 12.88 -13.37
C ILE A 272 8.14 11.99 -12.17
N LEU A 273 7.63 10.77 -12.14
CA LEU A 273 7.89 9.81 -11.06
C LEU A 273 9.37 9.49 -10.94
N GLN A 274 10.05 9.23 -12.06
CA GLN A 274 11.49 8.94 -12.07
C GLN A 274 12.32 10.13 -11.64
N THR A 275 11.97 11.34 -12.09
CA THR A 275 12.69 12.57 -11.71
C THR A 275 12.51 12.91 -10.24
N THR A 276 11.28 12.74 -9.72
CA THR A 276 11.00 12.88 -8.28
C THR A 276 11.81 11.88 -7.46
N ALA A 277 11.80 10.62 -7.88
CA ALA A 277 12.56 9.56 -7.22
C ALA A 277 14.06 9.86 -7.19
N LYS A 278 14.64 10.33 -8.32
CA LYS A 278 16.04 10.70 -8.40
C LYS A 278 16.40 11.85 -7.45
N LYS A 279 15.55 12.88 -7.40
CA LYS A 279 15.76 14.01 -6.45
C LYS A 279 15.68 13.56 -4.99
N LEU A 280 14.76 12.66 -4.66
CA LEU A 280 14.67 12.09 -3.32
C LEU A 280 15.88 11.20 -3.01
N GLU A 281 16.36 10.42 -3.96
CA GLU A 281 17.57 9.59 -3.81
C GLU A 281 18.82 10.45 -3.62
N ASP A 282 18.97 11.53 -4.41
CA ASP A 282 20.11 12.45 -4.33
C ASP A 282 20.15 13.18 -2.97
N LEU A 283 18.99 13.54 -2.42
CA LEU A 283 18.87 14.23 -1.14
C LEU A 283 18.93 13.29 0.08
N CYS A 284 18.12 12.22 0.06
CA CYS A 284 17.87 11.37 1.22
C CYS A 284 18.55 10.00 1.10
N GLY A 285 19.17 9.69 -0.04
CA GLY A 285 19.88 8.44 -0.27
C GLY A 285 18.98 7.22 -0.09
N ARG A 286 19.42 6.31 0.80
CA ARG A 286 18.72 5.04 1.08
C ARG A 286 17.50 5.16 2.00
N ASN A 287 17.19 6.35 2.46
CA ASN A 287 16.05 6.62 3.31
C ASN A 287 14.79 6.92 2.50
N ALA A 288 14.89 6.96 1.16
CA ALA A 288 13.79 7.22 0.25
C ALA A 288 13.11 5.93 -0.24
N PHE A 289 11.78 5.93 -0.22
CA PHE A 289 10.92 4.82 -0.60
C PHE A 289 9.85 5.27 -1.60
N ARG A 290 9.38 4.36 -2.45
CA ARG A 290 8.17 4.52 -3.23
C ARG A 290 7.11 3.53 -2.76
N ILE A 291 5.97 4.02 -2.28
CA ILE A 291 4.95 3.20 -1.63
C ILE A 291 3.85 2.79 -2.61
N THR A 292 3.34 3.76 -3.36
CA THR A 292 2.30 3.55 -4.37
C THR A 292 2.65 4.33 -5.64
N GLY A 293 1.76 4.29 -6.64
CA GLY A 293 1.96 4.97 -7.92
C GLY A 293 2.41 6.43 -7.82
N LYS A 294 1.95 7.18 -6.83
CA LYS A 294 2.16 8.63 -6.69
C LYS A 294 2.66 9.08 -5.30
N ARG A 295 2.94 8.12 -4.39
CA ARG A 295 3.38 8.41 -3.02
C ARG A 295 4.80 7.92 -2.79
N PHE A 296 5.65 8.84 -2.32
CA PHE A 296 6.99 8.57 -1.84
C PHE A 296 7.07 8.82 -0.33
N LEU A 297 8.08 8.25 0.29
CA LEU A 297 8.29 8.37 1.72
C LEU A 297 9.79 8.44 2.01
N VAL A 298 10.15 9.22 3.04
CA VAL A 298 11.50 9.26 3.61
C VAL A 298 11.39 8.83 5.07
N LEU A 299 12.20 7.84 5.47
CA LEU A 299 12.28 7.35 6.84
C LEU A 299 13.60 7.82 7.45
N THR A 300 13.57 8.43 8.63
CA THR A 300 14.75 8.93 9.35
C THR A 300 14.82 8.33 10.75
N ASP A 301 16.04 8.07 11.21
CA ASP A 301 16.31 7.45 12.51
C ASP A 301 16.56 8.52 13.61
N SER A 302 16.64 9.81 13.25
CA SER A 302 16.82 10.93 14.19
C SER A 302 15.95 12.13 13.83
N LEU A 303 15.59 12.94 14.85
CA LEU A 303 14.82 14.16 14.67
C LEU A 303 15.61 15.22 13.87
N GLU A 304 16.93 15.30 14.04
CA GLU A 304 17.79 16.22 13.28
C GLU A 304 17.76 15.92 11.78
N GLU A 305 17.86 14.65 11.39
CA GLU A 305 17.73 14.23 9.99
C GLU A 305 16.33 14.52 9.45
N TYR A 306 15.29 14.29 10.25
CA TYR A 306 13.91 14.60 9.88
C TYR A 306 13.74 16.09 9.59
N GLU A 307 14.15 16.98 10.51
CA GLU A 307 14.03 18.44 10.35
C GLU A 307 14.83 18.94 9.14
N TYR A 308 16.04 18.39 8.95
CA TYR A 308 16.87 18.72 7.80
C TYR A 308 16.18 18.31 6.49
N TYR A 309 15.78 17.04 6.34
CA TYR A 309 15.16 16.59 5.10
C TYR A 309 13.80 17.24 4.87
N PHE A 310 13.01 17.44 5.91
CA PHE A 310 11.71 18.10 5.79
C PHE A 310 11.87 19.54 5.24
N THR A 311 12.82 20.29 5.77
CA THR A 311 13.12 21.65 5.30
C THR A 311 13.64 21.64 3.86
N GLN A 312 14.56 20.73 3.52
CA GLN A 312 15.08 20.64 2.15
C GLN A 312 14.00 20.22 1.14
N LEU A 313 13.13 19.29 1.50
CA LEU A 313 12.02 18.85 0.65
C LEU A 313 10.98 19.96 0.50
N LYS A 314 10.66 20.70 1.56
CA LYS A 314 9.80 21.87 1.48
C LYS A 314 10.37 22.88 0.48
N ASN A 315 11.63 23.26 0.60
CA ASN A 315 12.28 24.18 -0.33
C ASN A 315 12.33 23.64 -1.77
N LEU A 316 12.54 22.32 -1.93
CA LEU A 316 12.60 21.67 -3.25
C LEU A 316 11.25 21.73 -3.99
N PHE A 317 10.15 21.61 -3.26
CA PHE A 317 8.81 21.57 -3.83
C PHE A 317 8.07 22.92 -3.78
N ASP A 318 8.40 23.83 -2.84
CA ASP A 318 7.84 25.20 -2.76
C ASP A 318 8.21 26.05 -3.98
N VAL A 319 9.40 25.86 -4.57
CA VAL A 319 9.85 26.58 -5.78
C VAL A 319 9.20 25.99 -7.04
N ASN A 320 7.98 25.46 -6.93
CA ASN A 320 7.25 24.85 -8.04
C ASN A 320 8.17 23.95 -8.85
N MET A 321 8.20 22.66 -8.55
CA MET A 321 9.03 21.69 -9.26
C MET A 321 8.71 21.76 -10.76
N LYS A 322 9.43 22.66 -11.46
CA LYS A 322 9.34 22.81 -12.90
C LYS A 322 10.12 21.66 -13.51
N LEU A 323 9.42 20.69 -14.04
CA LEU A 323 10.02 19.62 -14.82
C LEU A 323 9.97 20.02 -16.29
N ASP A 324 11.13 20.11 -16.91
CA ASP A 324 11.22 20.26 -18.35
C ASP A 324 10.99 18.89 -19.01
N THR A 325 9.77 18.64 -19.42
CA THR A 325 9.41 17.49 -20.28
C THR A 325 9.25 17.98 -21.70
N ASN A 326 10.05 17.48 -22.64
CA ASN A 326 9.90 17.74 -24.10
C ASN A 326 9.47 19.19 -24.45
N ASN A 327 10.17 20.22 -23.92
CA ASN A 327 9.87 21.66 -24.06
C ASN A 327 8.61 22.17 -23.30
N LYS A 328 8.01 21.40 -22.39
CA LYS A 328 6.91 21.87 -21.55
C LYS A 328 7.37 21.95 -20.09
N LYS A 329 7.17 23.10 -19.46
CA LYS A 329 7.35 23.27 -18.01
C LYS A 329 6.05 22.83 -17.32
N ILE A 330 6.04 21.65 -16.70
CA ILE A 330 4.90 21.14 -15.94
C ILE A 330 5.14 21.45 -14.46
N MET A 331 4.19 22.14 -13.85
CA MET A 331 4.15 22.35 -12.40
C MET A 331 3.38 21.20 -11.77
N ILE A 332 3.97 20.59 -10.74
CA ILE A 332 3.35 19.46 -10.04
C ILE A 332 3.12 19.89 -8.60
N PRO A 333 1.86 20.03 -8.19
CA PRO A 333 1.54 20.27 -6.79
C PRO A 333 1.86 19.01 -5.97
N VAL A 334 2.48 19.23 -4.81
CA VAL A 334 2.92 18.17 -3.90
C VAL A 334 2.30 18.42 -2.53
N ILE A 335 1.78 17.36 -1.92
CA ILE A 335 1.43 17.38 -0.50
C ILE A 335 2.61 16.75 0.25
N LEU A 336 3.21 17.54 1.12
CA LEU A 336 4.29 17.13 2.00
C LEU A 336 3.72 16.93 3.40
N SER A 337 3.73 15.71 3.93
CA SER A 337 3.33 15.49 5.32
C SER A 337 4.46 14.90 6.15
N GLY A 338 4.48 15.25 7.44
CA GLY A 338 5.50 14.81 8.38
C GLY A 338 4.90 14.13 9.60
N ILE A 339 5.46 13.01 10.02
CA ILE A 339 5.08 12.23 11.20
C ILE A 339 6.30 12.09 12.11
N VAL A 340 6.20 12.64 13.32
CA VAL A 340 7.25 12.57 14.32
C VAL A 340 6.97 11.44 15.32
N ASN A 341 8.00 10.64 15.66
CA ASN A 341 7.88 9.46 16.53
C ASN A 341 6.83 8.44 16.02
N ALA A 342 6.97 8.04 14.77
CA ALA A 342 6.03 7.15 14.09
C ALA A 342 5.88 5.78 14.79
N GLU A 343 6.86 5.34 15.60
CA GLU A 343 6.77 4.12 16.40
C GLU A 343 5.62 4.13 17.42
N LYS A 344 5.15 5.32 17.85
CA LYS A 344 4.04 5.45 18.80
C LYS A 344 2.69 5.05 18.21
N ILE A 345 2.59 5.02 16.88
CA ILE A 345 1.38 4.59 16.17
C ILE A 345 1.20 3.07 16.26
N GLY A 346 2.29 2.31 16.44
CA GLY A 346 2.30 0.88 16.78
C GLY A 346 2.53 -0.04 15.60
N GLU A 347 1.79 0.04 14.52
CA GLU A 347 1.90 -0.86 13.35
C GLU A 347 2.25 -0.10 12.07
N SER A 348 3.09 -0.70 11.23
CA SER A 348 3.48 -0.07 9.95
C SER A 348 2.31 0.19 9.02
N GLY A 349 1.26 -0.63 9.06
CA GLY A 349 0.01 -0.42 8.31
C GLY A 349 -0.69 0.86 8.76
N LEU A 350 -0.88 1.04 10.07
CA LEU A 350 -1.51 2.23 10.64
C LEU A 350 -0.71 3.51 10.37
N ILE A 351 0.63 3.42 10.33
CA ILE A 351 1.48 4.56 9.97
C ILE A 351 1.18 5.05 8.54
N LEU A 352 1.02 4.13 7.60
CA LEU A 352 0.69 4.49 6.22
C LEU A 352 -0.74 5.04 6.09
N GLU A 353 -1.68 4.47 6.82
CA GLU A 353 -3.06 4.97 6.86
C GLU A 353 -3.13 6.37 7.50
N TYR A 354 -2.32 6.62 8.54
CA TYR A 354 -2.22 7.96 9.14
C TYR A 354 -1.59 8.96 8.17
N ALA A 355 -0.57 8.54 7.41
CA ALA A 355 0.00 9.38 6.35
C ALA A 355 -1.04 9.72 5.27
N GLU A 356 -1.89 8.76 4.88
CA GLU A 356 -3.01 9.00 3.96
C GLU A 356 -4.06 9.96 4.54
N TYR A 357 -4.35 9.82 5.82
CA TYR A 357 -5.26 10.74 6.51
C TYR A 357 -4.71 12.17 6.53
N LEU A 358 -3.42 12.37 6.85
CA LEU A 358 -2.79 13.69 6.79
C LEU A 358 -2.87 14.29 5.38
N GLU A 359 -2.61 13.49 4.34
CA GLU A 359 -2.72 13.93 2.95
C GLU A 359 -4.17 14.37 2.58
N SER A 360 -5.20 13.71 3.15
CA SER A 360 -6.59 14.06 2.92
C SER A 360 -7.02 15.38 3.56
N LEU A 361 -6.29 15.85 4.58
CA LEU A 361 -6.54 17.15 5.22
C LEU A 361 -6.03 18.34 4.39
N ALA A 362 -5.20 18.08 3.37
CA ALA A 362 -4.65 19.15 2.54
C ALA A 362 -5.74 19.81 1.69
N PRO A 363 -5.78 21.16 1.63
CA PRO A 363 -6.63 21.86 0.70
C PRO A 363 -6.31 21.46 -0.74
N GLN A 364 -7.33 21.23 -1.55
CA GLN A 364 -7.14 20.87 -2.97
C GLN A 364 -6.89 22.13 -3.83
N SER A 365 -5.98 22.99 -3.38
CA SER A 365 -5.70 24.30 -3.98
C SER A 365 -4.93 24.23 -5.30
N GLY A 366 -4.35 23.09 -5.64
CA GLY A 366 -3.43 22.94 -6.77
C GLY A 366 -2.04 23.53 -6.51
N LEU A 367 -1.74 23.92 -5.28
CA LEU A 367 -0.44 24.38 -4.81
C LEU A 367 0.25 23.29 -3.97
N THR A 368 1.53 23.50 -3.68
CA THR A 368 2.25 22.63 -2.73
C THR A 368 1.78 22.92 -1.31
N GLU A 369 1.28 21.89 -0.63
CA GLU A 369 0.76 21.98 0.74
C GLU A 369 1.67 21.23 1.71
N VAL A 370 1.77 21.74 2.94
CA VAL A 370 2.61 21.17 4.00
C VAL A 370 1.74 20.89 5.23
N ILE A 371 1.71 19.63 5.66
CA ILE A 371 0.94 19.19 6.83
C ILE A 371 1.87 18.45 7.78
N GLN A 372 1.91 18.88 9.02
CA GLN A 372 2.64 18.21 10.09
C GLN A 372 1.66 17.54 11.05
N ASP A 373 2.07 16.40 11.61
CA ASP A 373 1.30 15.75 12.64
C ASP A 373 1.26 16.58 13.92
N ASP A 374 0.11 16.62 14.53
CA ASP A 374 -0.12 17.20 15.84
C ASP A 374 -1.13 16.35 16.63
N ARG A 375 -1.41 16.78 17.85
CA ARG A 375 -2.37 16.07 18.70
C ARG A 375 -3.78 16.08 18.10
N GLN A 376 -4.16 17.12 17.39
CA GLN A 376 -5.50 17.26 16.81
C GLN A 376 -5.66 16.31 15.62
N THR A 377 -4.69 16.27 14.71
CA THR A 377 -4.69 15.37 13.55
C THR A 377 -4.67 13.91 13.97
N MET A 378 -3.88 13.56 15.01
CA MET A 378 -3.87 12.20 15.55
C MET A 378 -5.22 11.82 16.16
N ASN A 379 -5.84 12.71 16.95
CA ASN A 379 -7.17 12.44 17.52
C ASN A 379 -8.22 12.28 16.43
N GLY A 380 -8.19 13.09 15.36
CA GLY A 380 -9.08 12.96 14.22
C GLY A 380 -8.91 11.62 13.48
N PHE A 381 -7.68 11.18 13.31
CA PHE A 381 -7.40 9.86 12.73
C PHE A 381 -7.96 8.71 13.59
N LEU A 382 -7.70 8.75 14.91
CA LEU A 382 -8.21 7.74 15.83
C LEU A 382 -9.74 7.73 15.89
N TYR A 383 -10.36 8.91 15.85
CA TYR A 383 -11.82 9.03 15.74
C TYR A 383 -12.34 8.36 14.48
N ASN A 384 -11.74 8.65 13.31
CA ASN A 384 -12.13 8.00 12.06
C ASN A 384 -11.96 6.48 12.11
N LYS A 385 -10.91 5.97 12.78
CA LYS A 385 -10.72 4.53 12.97
C LYS A 385 -11.79 3.89 13.84
N GLN A 386 -12.20 4.56 14.91
CA GLN A 386 -13.31 4.08 15.76
C GLN A 386 -14.63 4.05 14.97
N VAL A 387 -14.91 5.09 14.19
CA VAL A 387 -16.09 5.12 13.32
C VAL A 387 -16.04 4.02 12.28
N GLU A 388 -14.91 3.82 11.60
CA GLU A 388 -14.72 2.77 10.59
C GLU A 388 -15.02 1.36 11.15
N GLN A 389 -14.49 1.06 12.34
CA GLN A 389 -14.76 -0.21 13.02
C GLN A 389 -16.23 -0.38 13.40
N TYR A 390 -16.88 0.72 13.81
CA TYR A 390 -18.29 0.69 14.20
C TYR A 390 -19.24 0.51 13.03
N LEU A 391 -18.89 0.97 11.82
CA LEU A 391 -19.77 0.89 10.65
C LEU A 391 -20.26 -0.53 10.35
N HIS A 392 -19.40 -1.53 10.47
CA HIS A 392 -19.80 -2.93 10.25
C HIS A 392 -20.86 -3.39 11.26
N THR A 393 -20.71 -3.02 12.53
CA THR A 393 -21.70 -3.30 13.56
C THR A 393 -22.99 -2.52 13.29
N ALA A 394 -22.88 -1.25 12.94
CA ALA A 394 -24.03 -0.40 12.68
C ALA A 394 -24.88 -0.92 11.49
N ILE A 395 -24.25 -1.46 10.45
CA ILE A 395 -24.95 -2.09 9.32
C ILE A 395 -25.62 -3.40 9.76
N SER A 396 -24.87 -4.29 10.44
CA SER A 396 -25.39 -5.61 10.81
C SER A 396 -26.53 -5.58 11.84
N GLU A 397 -26.52 -4.58 12.72
CA GLU A 397 -27.54 -4.35 13.75
C GLU A 397 -28.61 -3.31 13.35
N ASP A 398 -28.55 -2.81 12.11
CA ASP A 398 -29.49 -1.81 11.56
C ASP A 398 -29.63 -0.57 12.47
N LEU A 399 -28.48 0.04 12.85
CA LEU A 399 -28.42 1.17 13.80
C LEU A 399 -28.52 2.55 13.12
N PHE A 400 -28.61 2.59 11.80
CA PHE A 400 -28.81 3.86 11.07
C PHE A 400 -30.22 4.37 11.26
N GLU A 401 -30.34 5.67 11.46
CA GLU A 401 -31.64 6.38 11.48
C GLU A 401 -31.80 7.22 10.22
N VAL A 402 -33.05 7.47 9.81
CA VAL A 402 -33.36 8.39 8.71
C VAL A 402 -34.10 9.61 9.28
N TYR A 403 -33.49 10.77 9.06
CA TYR A 403 -34.09 12.06 9.33
C TYR A 403 -34.59 12.68 8.03
N TYR A 404 -35.59 13.53 8.12
CA TYR A 404 -36.18 14.19 6.96
C TYR A 404 -36.04 15.71 7.09
N GLN A 405 -35.46 16.35 6.07
CA GLN A 405 -35.39 17.78 5.98
C GLN A 405 -36.48 18.28 5.00
N PRO A 406 -37.41 19.14 5.44
CA PRO A 406 -38.44 19.63 4.56
C PRO A 406 -37.93 20.74 3.64
N VAL A 407 -38.44 20.75 2.41
CA VAL A 407 -38.18 21.76 1.40
C VAL A 407 -39.47 22.60 1.26
N TYR A 408 -39.34 23.90 1.44
CA TYR A 408 -40.41 24.85 1.41
C TYR A 408 -40.62 25.41 0.00
N SER A 409 -41.90 25.56 -0.43
CA SER A 409 -42.26 26.30 -1.63
C SER A 409 -42.64 27.72 -1.25
N ALA A 410 -41.88 28.70 -1.78
CA ALA A 410 -42.20 30.11 -1.60
C ALA A 410 -43.49 30.51 -2.32
N ARG A 411 -43.87 29.78 -3.36
CA ARG A 411 -45.07 30.00 -4.14
C ARG A 411 -46.34 29.44 -3.48
N GLU A 412 -46.23 28.21 -2.93
CA GLU A 412 -47.36 27.52 -2.30
C GLU A 412 -47.44 27.79 -0.79
N GLU A 413 -46.45 28.47 -0.24
CA GLU A 413 -46.32 28.82 1.19
C GLU A 413 -46.46 27.61 2.13
N ARG A 414 -45.95 26.42 1.67
CA ARG A 414 -46.01 25.19 2.42
C ARG A 414 -44.81 24.30 2.08
N TYR A 415 -44.59 23.26 2.87
CA TYR A 415 -43.62 22.23 2.56
C TYR A 415 -44.13 21.28 1.47
N ILE A 416 -43.34 21.05 0.42
CA ILE A 416 -43.75 20.29 -0.77
C ILE A 416 -42.93 19.06 -1.05
N THR A 417 -41.73 18.90 -0.49
CA THR A 417 -40.90 17.72 -0.62
C THR A 417 -40.01 17.54 0.62
N LEU A 418 -39.46 16.35 0.80
CA LEU A 418 -38.57 16.03 1.89
C LEU A 418 -37.25 15.48 1.34
N GLU A 419 -36.18 15.75 2.01
CA GLU A 419 -34.91 15.07 1.77
C GLU A 419 -34.62 14.06 2.90
N ALA A 420 -34.35 12.80 2.55
CA ALA A 420 -34.03 11.73 3.49
C ALA A 420 -32.50 11.69 3.74
N LEU A 421 -32.13 11.88 4.98
CA LEU A 421 -30.75 12.04 5.42
C LEU A 421 -30.39 10.99 6.47
N SER A 422 -29.41 10.15 6.20
CA SER A 422 -28.91 9.14 7.15
C SER A 422 -28.30 9.81 8.38
N ARG A 423 -28.53 9.19 9.54
CA ARG A 423 -27.95 9.57 10.82
C ARG A 423 -27.40 8.34 11.50
N LEU A 424 -26.26 8.49 12.17
CA LEU A 424 -25.62 7.42 12.91
C LEU A 424 -25.24 7.91 14.30
N HIS A 425 -25.66 7.17 15.33
CA HIS A 425 -25.30 7.44 16.71
C HIS A 425 -24.40 6.32 17.26
N HIS A 426 -23.24 6.71 17.78
CA HIS A 426 -22.33 5.79 18.47
C HIS A 426 -22.53 5.91 19.99
N PRO A 427 -22.53 4.81 20.77
CA PRO A 427 -22.79 4.86 22.20
C PRO A 427 -21.82 5.76 23.00
N GLU A 428 -20.55 5.82 22.61
CA GLU A 428 -19.51 6.60 23.29
C GLU A 428 -19.17 7.91 22.58
N LEU A 429 -19.19 7.95 21.23
CA LEU A 429 -18.83 9.12 20.43
C LEU A 429 -19.98 10.09 20.22
N GLY A 430 -21.22 9.67 20.52
CA GLY A 430 -22.43 10.45 20.23
C GLY A 430 -22.81 10.42 18.75
N TRP A 431 -23.42 11.50 18.26
CA TRP A 431 -23.80 11.64 16.85
C TRP A 431 -22.57 11.77 15.95
N ILE A 432 -22.45 10.87 14.96
CA ILE A 432 -21.39 10.92 13.95
C ILE A 432 -21.88 11.76 12.76
N ALA A 433 -21.06 12.72 12.34
CA ALA A 433 -21.38 13.56 11.21
C ALA A 433 -21.51 12.73 9.91
N PRO A 434 -22.52 12.98 9.06
CA PRO A 434 -22.71 12.26 7.80
C PRO A 434 -21.47 12.26 6.91
N ASP A 435 -20.81 13.39 6.76
CA ASP A 435 -19.59 13.53 5.96
C ASP A 435 -18.49 12.59 6.39
N VAL A 436 -18.39 12.26 7.68
CA VAL A 436 -17.37 11.33 8.20
C VAL A 436 -17.75 9.90 7.85
N PHE A 437 -18.94 9.43 8.23
CA PHE A 437 -19.28 8.02 8.03
C PHE A 437 -19.55 7.67 6.56
N ILE A 438 -20.08 8.59 5.75
CA ILE A 438 -20.28 8.38 4.32
C ILE A 438 -18.92 8.22 3.60
N GLN A 439 -17.97 9.13 3.83
CA GLN A 439 -16.63 9.02 3.24
C GLN A 439 -15.91 7.73 3.65
N LEU A 440 -16.02 7.34 4.91
CA LEU A 440 -15.44 6.07 5.39
C LEU A 440 -16.13 4.85 4.78
N ALA A 441 -17.46 4.91 4.63
CA ALA A 441 -18.23 3.84 3.99
C ALA A 441 -17.91 3.69 2.50
N GLU A 442 -17.74 4.79 1.78
CA GLU A 442 -17.30 4.80 0.38
C GLU A 442 -15.88 4.23 0.23
N LYS A 443 -14.94 4.68 1.08
CA LYS A 443 -13.56 4.20 1.11
C LYS A 443 -13.48 2.69 1.33
N ASN A 444 -14.38 2.15 2.17
CA ASN A 444 -14.43 0.72 2.51
C ASN A 444 -15.39 -0.09 1.62
N HIS A 445 -15.98 0.51 0.60
CA HIS A 445 -16.94 -0.13 -0.33
C HIS A 445 -18.15 -0.78 0.38
N ILE A 446 -18.67 -0.11 1.43
CA ILE A 446 -19.85 -0.55 2.19
C ILE A 446 -21.01 0.45 2.13
N ILE A 447 -20.86 1.56 1.40
CA ILE A 447 -21.90 2.61 1.30
C ILE A 447 -23.19 2.08 0.70
N GLU A 448 -23.13 1.15 -0.27
CA GLU A 448 -24.30 0.52 -0.88
C GLU A 448 -25.23 -0.12 0.15
N GLN A 449 -24.67 -0.75 1.19
CA GLN A 449 -25.45 -1.37 2.26
C GLN A 449 -26.18 -0.32 3.10
N ILE A 450 -25.54 0.84 3.33
CA ILE A 450 -26.14 1.95 4.07
C ILE A 450 -27.25 2.58 3.23
N THR A 451 -27.05 2.76 1.93
CA THR A 451 -28.06 3.27 1.00
C THR A 451 -29.27 2.34 0.95
N ASP A 452 -29.05 1.03 0.88
CA ASP A 452 -30.14 0.03 0.89
C ASP A 452 -30.97 0.10 2.19
N LEU A 453 -30.32 0.18 3.37
CA LEU A 453 -31.01 0.32 4.66
C LEU A 453 -31.80 1.63 4.74
N GLN A 454 -31.19 2.74 4.33
CA GLN A 454 -31.86 4.04 4.27
C GLN A 454 -33.09 3.98 3.35
N PHE A 455 -32.93 3.46 2.14
CA PHE A 455 -33.99 3.41 1.15
C PHE A 455 -35.18 2.54 1.59
N GLN A 456 -34.92 1.38 2.17
CA GLN A 456 -35.96 0.53 2.75
C GLN A 456 -36.73 1.24 3.87
N ARG A 457 -36.05 2.02 4.72
CA ARG A 457 -36.69 2.82 5.78
C ARG A 457 -37.54 3.95 5.19
N VAL A 458 -37.09 4.60 4.12
CA VAL A 458 -37.86 5.59 3.40
C VAL A 458 -39.12 4.97 2.80
N CYS A 459 -39.01 3.84 2.13
CA CYS A 459 -40.16 3.14 1.55
C CYS A 459 -41.16 2.69 2.64
N ARG A 460 -40.66 2.18 3.76
CA ARG A 460 -41.52 1.84 4.92
C ARG A 460 -42.26 3.07 5.47
N PHE A 461 -41.53 4.16 5.70
CA PHE A 461 -42.10 5.43 6.19
C PHE A 461 -43.21 5.93 5.27
N LEU A 462 -43.01 5.92 3.95
CA LEU A 462 -44.00 6.32 2.97
C LEU A 462 -45.22 5.39 2.93
N ASN A 463 -45.00 4.09 3.04
CA ASN A 463 -46.09 3.11 3.07
C ASN A 463 -46.99 3.29 4.31
N GLU A 464 -46.38 3.55 5.47
CA GLU A 464 -47.09 3.79 6.74
C GLU A 464 -47.83 5.15 6.75
N ASN A 465 -47.37 6.11 5.96
CA ASN A 465 -47.87 7.50 5.97
C ASN A 465 -48.36 7.97 4.59
N ARG A 466 -49.05 7.12 3.85
CA ARG A 466 -49.50 7.39 2.47
C ARG A 466 -50.30 8.71 2.32
N VAL A 467 -51.05 9.09 3.34
CA VAL A 467 -51.84 10.35 3.34
C VAL A 467 -50.92 11.58 3.21
N LEU A 468 -49.69 11.50 3.67
CA LEU A 468 -48.69 12.55 3.57
C LEU A 468 -48.40 12.93 2.11
N MET A 469 -48.44 11.98 1.19
CA MET A 469 -48.19 12.21 -0.23
C MET A 469 -49.30 12.97 -0.96
N ASN A 470 -50.42 13.23 -0.29
CA ASN A 470 -51.41 14.20 -0.79
C ASN A 470 -50.90 15.64 -0.72
N GLN A 471 -49.91 15.89 0.12
CA GLN A 471 -49.32 17.21 0.35
C GLN A 471 -47.90 17.35 -0.21
N LEU A 472 -47.20 16.25 -0.40
CA LEU A 472 -45.82 16.21 -0.88
C LEU A 472 -45.75 15.77 -2.34
N LEU A 473 -44.80 16.29 -3.08
CA LEU A 473 -44.50 15.89 -4.45
C LEU A 473 -43.68 14.57 -4.48
N ASN A 474 -42.65 14.49 -3.67
CA ASN A 474 -41.78 13.35 -3.56
C ASN A 474 -40.91 13.40 -2.29
N VAL A 475 -40.18 12.31 -2.04
CA VAL A 475 -39.09 12.25 -1.07
C VAL A 475 -37.77 11.98 -1.83
N LYS A 476 -36.78 12.80 -1.53
CA LYS A 476 -35.47 12.75 -2.18
C LYS A 476 -34.53 11.84 -1.42
N VAL A 477 -33.74 11.03 -2.15
CA VAL A 477 -32.78 10.07 -1.60
C VAL A 477 -31.47 10.16 -2.35
N ASN A 478 -30.39 10.30 -1.61
CA ASN A 478 -29.04 10.40 -2.15
C ASN A 478 -28.53 9.06 -2.68
N LEU A 479 -27.89 9.06 -3.85
CA LEU A 479 -27.17 7.92 -4.43
C LEU A 479 -25.66 8.22 -4.51
N SER A 480 -24.86 7.29 -4.04
CA SER A 480 -23.41 7.36 -4.15
C SER A 480 -22.90 6.94 -5.53
N SER A 481 -21.63 7.22 -5.80
CA SER A 481 -20.95 6.72 -7.01
C SER A 481 -20.92 5.18 -7.09
N LEU A 482 -20.80 4.50 -5.96
CA LEU A 482 -20.78 3.04 -5.90
C LEU A 482 -22.14 2.43 -6.19
N ASP A 483 -23.24 3.05 -5.70
CA ASP A 483 -24.60 2.62 -6.05
C ASP A 483 -24.81 2.65 -7.57
N LEU A 484 -24.35 3.70 -8.25
CA LEU A 484 -24.46 3.86 -9.71
C LEU A 484 -23.57 2.91 -10.52
N MET A 485 -22.55 2.33 -9.89
CA MET A 485 -21.66 1.33 -10.52
C MET A 485 -22.22 -0.10 -10.45
N ARG A 486 -23.27 -0.33 -9.67
CA ARG A 486 -23.94 -1.63 -9.63
C ARG A 486 -24.58 -1.93 -10.98
N ASN A 487 -24.40 -3.14 -11.49
CA ASN A 487 -25.00 -3.59 -12.75
C ASN A 487 -26.54 -3.60 -12.71
N ASP A 488 -27.12 -3.75 -11.54
CA ASP A 488 -28.55 -3.86 -11.26
C ASP A 488 -29.14 -2.62 -10.57
N CYS A 489 -28.45 -1.49 -10.55
CA CYS A 489 -28.81 -0.29 -9.77
C CYS A 489 -30.28 0.08 -9.93
N SER A 490 -30.73 0.33 -11.15
CA SER A 490 -32.12 0.75 -11.40
C SER A 490 -33.14 -0.33 -11.03
N SER A 491 -32.92 -1.57 -11.45
CA SER A 491 -33.83 -2.68 -11.15
C SER A 491 -33.91 -3.02 -9.66
N HIS A 492 -32.80 -2.85 -8.93
CA HIS A 492 -32.73 -3.06 -7.50
C HIS A 492 -33.64 -2.09 -6.73
N PHE A 493 -33.49 -0.78 -6.97
CA PHE A 493 -34.31 0.22 -6.27
C PHE A 493 -35.78 0.17 -6.69
N ILE A 494 -36.06 -0.09 -7.96
CA ILE A 494 -37.44 -0.30 -8.45
C ILE A 494 -38.08 -1.52 -7.75
N HIS A 495 -37.34 -2.63 -7.62
CA HIS A 495 -37.83 -3.82 -6.92
C HIS A 495 -38.18 -3.55 -5.46
N ILE A 496 -37.35 -2.80 -4.74
CA ILE A 496 -37.64 -2.39 -3.35
C ILE A 496 -38.92 -1.55 -3.31
N MET A 497 -39.10 -0.59 -4.22
CA MET A 497 -40.34 0.21 -4.27
C MET A 497 -41.57 -0.64 -4.52
N ASP A 498 -41.48 -1.58 -5.46
CA ASP A 498 -42.57 -2.50 -5.79
C ASP A 498 -42.94 -3.41 -4.59
N GLU A 499 -41.92 -3.91 -3.87
CA GLU A 499 -42.09 -4.74 -2.67
C GLU A 499 -42.86 -3.98 -1.56
N TYR A 500 -42.55 -2.71 -1.35
CA TYR A 500 -43.25 -1.86 -0.39
C TYR A 500 -44.52 -1.23 -0.97
N GLY A 501 -44.82 -1.45 -2.26
CA GLY A 501 -45.98 -0.86 -2.96
C GLY A 501 -45.96 0.66 -3.02
N ILE A 502 -44.77 1.25 -3.22
CA ILE A 502 -44.57 2.69 -3.32
C ILE A 502 -44.65 3.11 -4.79
N PRO A 503 -45.55 4.08 -5.14
CA PRO A 503 -45.53 4.67 -6.48
C PRO A 503 -44.19 5.29 -6.81
N HIS A 504 -43.69 5.04 -8.02
CA HIS A 504 -42.34 5.43 -8.41
C HIS A 504 -42.13 6.94 -8.42
N GLU A 505 -43.17 7.72 -8.74
CA GLU A 505 -43.15 9.18 -8.71
C GLU A 505 -42.98 9.80 -7.31
N TRP A 506 -43.14 8.98 -6.23
CA TRP A 506 -42.96 9.46 -4.87
C TRP A 506 -41.48 9.54 -4.46
N ILE A 507 -40.59 9.02 -5.27
CA ILE A 507 -39.13 9.04 -5.03
C ILE A 507 -38.45 9.90 -6.09
N GLN A 508 -37.48 10.67 -5.66
CA GLN A 508 -36.52 11.36 -6.50
C GLN A 508 -35.11 11.04 -6.02
N PHE A 509 -34.26 10.52 -6.90
CA PHE A 509 -32.88 10.29 -6.55
C PHE A 509 -32.02 11.52 -6.77
N GLU A 510 -31.15 11.81 -5.80
CA GLU A 510 -30.16 12.89 -5.84
C GLU A 510 -28.78 12.36 -6.17
N ILE A 511 -28.09 13.03 -7.08
CA ILE A 511 -26.77 12.67 -7.58
C ILE A 511 -25.91 13.92 -7.59
N THR A 512 -24.75 13.90 -6.92
CA THR A 512 -23.89 15.07 -6.85
C THR A 512 -23.24 15.41 -8.19
N GLU A 513 -22.86 16.66 -8.37
CA GLU A 513 -22.20 17.17 -9.58
C GLU A 513 -20.94 16.39 -9.94
N THR A 514 -20.13 16.05 -8.94
CA THR A 514 -18.88 15.28 -9.12
C THR A 514 -19.15 13.91 -9.73
N VAL A 515 -20.13 13.18 -9.18
CA VAL A 515 -20.54 11.85 -9.65
C VAL A 515 -21.09 11.93 -11.07
N ALA A 516 -21.94 12.91 -11.35
CA ALA A 516 -22.52 13.13 -12.68
C ALA A 516 -21.45 13.41 -13.76
N THR A 517 -20.35 14.06 -13.39
CA THR A 517 -19.27 14.41 -14.31
C THR A 517 -18.32 13.22 -14.55
N GLU A 518 -17.98 12.45 -13.51
CA GLU A 518 -17.03 11.34 -13.61
C GLU A 518 -17.62 10.10 -14.31
N TYR A 519 -18.89 9.79 -14.07
CA TYR A 519 -19.53 8.53 -14.48
C TYR A 519 -20.57 8.68 -15.60
N ASN A 520 -20.47 9.72 -16.41
CA ASN A 520 -21.46 10.14 -17.41
C ASN A 520 -22.06 9.00 -18.27
N THR A 521 -21.27 8.01 -18.70
CA THR A 521 -21.75 6.93 -19.58
C THR A 521 -22.60 5.89 -18.82
N SER A 522 -22.14 5.43 -17.65
CA SER A 522 -22.88 4.48 -16.81
C SER A 522 -24.13 5.10 -16.21
N LEU A 523 -24.00 6.34 -15.73
CA LEU A 523 -25.09 7.11 -15.17
C LEU A 523 -26.23 7.32 -16.19
N ARG A 524 -25.91 7.50 -17.48
CA ARG A 524 -26.93 7.70 -18.50
C ARG A 524 -27.88 6.51 -18.63
N MET A 525 -27.36 5.28 -18.61
CA MET A 525 -28.21 4.09 -18.69
C MET A 525 -29.14 3.98 -17.46
N VAL A 526 -28.58 4.17 -16.28
CA VAL A 526 -29.36 4.15 -15.02
C VAL A 526 -30.42 5.26 -15.00
N ALA A 527 -30.06 6.47 -15.48
CA ALA A 527 -30.95 7.61 -15.55
C ALA A 527 -32.12 7.40 -16.55
N ASP A 528 -31.83 6.78 -17.70
CA ASP A 528 -32.85 6.43 -18.70
C ASP A 528 -33.80 5.34 -18.14
N ASP A 529 -33.28 4.37 -17.35
CA ASP A 529 -34.11 3.33 -16.71
C ASP A 529 -35.03 3.93 -15.64
N PHE A 530 -34.51 4.78 -14.76
CA PHE A 530 -35.31 5.47 -13.75
C PHE A 530 -36.39 6.34 -14.40
N THR A 531 -36.03 7.10 -15.45
CA THR A 531 -36.99 7.94 -16.17
C THR A 531 -38.13 7.11 -16.79
N ARG A 532 -37.81 5.95 -17.39
CA ARG A 532 -38.82 5.02 -17.94
C ARG A 532 -39.75 4.46 -16.88
N ALA A 533 -39.23 4.24 -15.67
CA ALA A 533 -40.00 3.79 -14.51
C ALA A 533 -40.84 4.93 -13.87
N GLY A 534 -40.68 6.19 -14.28
CA GLY A 534 -41.37 7.33 -13.71
C GLY A 534 -40.66 7.98 -12.51
N ILE A 535 -39.42 7.52 -12.19
CA ILE A 535 -38.58 8.08 -11.13
C ILE A 535 -37.84 9.31 -11.70
N ARG A 536 -37.85 10.40 -10.94
CA ARG A 536 -37.16 11.65 -11.33
C ARG A 536 -35.76 11.69 -10.72
N LEU A 537 -34.87 12.42 -11.41
CA LEU A 537 -33.52 12.67 -10.92
C LEU A 537 -33.31 14.13 -10.57
N CYS A 538 -32.52 14.37 -9.54
CA CYS A 538 -32.06 15.66 -9.06
C CYS A 538 -30.54 15.75 -9.13
N LEU A 539 -30.03 16.85 -9.65
CA LEU A 539 -28.60 17.16 -9.56
C LEU A 539 -28.36 17.91 -8.25
N ASP A 540 -27.50 17.38 -7.44
CA ASP A 540 -27.15 17.93 -6.12
C ASP A 540 -25.82 18.67 -6.12
N ASP A 541 -25.60 19.57 -5.15
CA ASP A 541 -24.37 20.35 -4.91
C ASP A 541 -23.90 21.18 -6.12
N PHE A 542 -24.83 21.66 -6.99
CA PHE A 542 -24.43 22.42 -8.15
C PHE A 542 -23.75 23.74 -7.76
N GLY A 543 -22.49 23.88 -8.22
CA GLY A 543 -21.65 25.06 -7.96
C GLY A 543 -20.64 24.88 -6.85
N SER A 544 -20.62 23.74 -6.17
CA SER A 544 -19.59 23.41 -5.16
C SER A 544 -18.25 23.02 -5.77
N GLY A 545 -18.23 22.62 -7.07
CA GLY A 545 -17.08 22.10 -7.78
C GLY A 545 -16.84 22.72 -9.15
N TYR A 546 -16.40 21.89 -10.10
CA TYR A 546 -16.17 22.30 -11.50
C TYR A 546 -17.45 22.09 -12.31
N ALA A 547 -18.42 22.97 -12.17
CA ALA A 547 -19.71 22.90 -12.86
C ALA A 547 -19.55 22.71 -14.38
N ASN A 548 -19.95 21.54 -14.88
CA ASN A 548 -19.97 21.26 -16.31
C ASN A 548 -21.42 21.29 -16.83
N LEU A 549 -21.84 22.45 -17.32
CA LEU A 549 -23.17 22.65 -17.90
C LEU A 549 -23.52 21.61 -18.98
N ASN A 550 -22.51 21.08 -19.71
CA ASN A 550 -22.75 20.01 -20.68
C ASN A 550 -23.25 18.72 -20.02
N THR A 551 -22.83 18.43 -18.79
CA THR A 551 -23.31 17.25 -18.04
C THR A 551 -24.78 17.41 -17.67
N VAL A 552 -25.15 18.60 -17.17
CA VAL A 552 -26.53 18.93 -16.85
C VAL A 552 -27.46 18.76 -18.06
N MET A 553 -27.03 19.24 -19.25
CA MET A 553 -27.83 19.14 -20.48
C MET A 553 -27.95 17.73 -21.06
N ARG A 554 -27.05 16.82 -20.73
CA ARG A 554 -27.01 15.46 -21.30
C ARG A 554 -27.78 14.42 -20.50
N LEU A 555 -28.04 14.68 -19.25
CA LEU A 555 -28.72 13.77 -18.34
C LEU A 555 -30.15 14.26 -18.06
N PRO A 556 -31.12 13.36 -17.85
CA PRO A 556 -32.54 13.72 -17.69
C PRO A 556 -32.85 14.19 -16.26
N PHE A 557 -32.09 15.16 -15.77
CA PHE A 557 -32.41 15.81 -14.49
C PHE A 557 -33.71 16.64 -14.62
N SER A 558 -34.56 16.58 -13.62
CA SER A 558 -35.76 17.42 -13.53
C SER A 558 -35.57 18.57 -12.55
N THR A 559 -34.66 18.43 -11.59
CA THR A 559 -34.42 19.37 -10.50
C THR A 559 -32.93 19.62 -10.35
N ILE A 560 -32.54 20.83 -10.01
CA ILE A 560 -31.18 21.24 -9.70
C ILE A 560 -31.18 21.89 -8.32
N LYS A 561 -30.34 21.39 -7.41
CA LYS A 561 -30.09 21.97 -6.09
C LYS A 561 -28.86 22.87 -6.20
N LEU A 562 -29.01 24.14 -5.87
CA LEU A 562 -27.94 25.14 -5.85
C LEU A 562 -27.28 25.10 -4.47
N ASP A 563 -25.99 24.76 -4.46
CA ASP A 563 -25.22 24.61 -3.23
C ASP A 563 -25.12 25.93 -2.44
N ARG A 564 -25.07 25.80 -1.12
CA ARG A 564 -24.95 26.91 -0.17
C ARG A 564 -23.77 27.86 -0.50
N SER A 565 -22.68 27.39 -1.04
CA SER A 565 -21.52 28.21 -1.38
C SER A 565 -21.83 29.33 -2.37
N LEU A 566 -22.86 29.14 -3.21
CA LEU A 566 -23.37 30.16 -4.14
C LEU A 566 -24.16 31.26 -3.44
N LEU A 567 -24.76 30.99 -2.27
CA LEU A 567 -25.48 31.96 -1.46
C LEU A 567 -24.56 32.87 -0.63
N PHE A 568 -23.31 32.50 -0.46
CA PHE A 568 -22.39 33.24 0.38
C PHE A 568 -22.27 34.71 -0.08
N ASP A 569 -22.54 35.66 0.82
CA ASP A 569 -22.50 37.11 0.59
C ASP A 569 -23.48 37.65 -0.50
N ILE A 570 -24.55 36.94 -0.89
CA ILE A 570 -25.47 37.44 -1.92
C ILE A 570 -26.17 38.73 -1.53
N CYS A 571 -26.37 38.97 -0.23
CA CYS A 571 -27.01 40.19 0.29
C CYS A 571 -26.09 41.41 0.24
N SER A 572 -24.77 41.21 0.20
CA SER A 572 -23.73 42.25 0.31
C SER A 572 -22.92 42.46 -0.95
N ASP A 573 -22.72 41.41 -1.77
CA ASP A 573 -21.91 41.43 -3.00
C ASP A 573 -22.78 41.37 -4.26
N GLY A 574 -22.93 42.53 -4.91
CA GLY A 574 -23.74 42.63 -6.15
C GLY A 574 -23.22 41.76 -7.30
N LYS A 575 -21.93 41.36 -7.35
CA LYS A 575 -21.44 40.46 -8.40
C LYS A 575 -21.89 39.01 -8.12
N ARG A 576 -21.86 38.60 -6.87
CA ARG A 576 -22.34 37.28 -6.46
C ARG A 576 -23.84 37.17 -6.66
N ALA A 577 -24.59 38.19 -6.26
CA ALA A 577 -26.04 38.29 -6.50
C ALA A 577 -26.39 38.18 -7.98
N LEU A 578 -25.69 38.93 -8.85
CA LEU A 578 -25.89 38.86 -10.31
C LEU A 578 -25.53 37.48 -10.88
N PHE A 579 -24.46 36.85 -10.40
CA PHE A 579 -24.06 35.52 -10.84
C PHE A 579 -25.11 34.47 -10.46
N TYR A 580 -25.55 34.47 -9.20
CA TYR A 580 -26.60 33.58 -8.71
C TYR A 580 -27.90 33.75 -9.51
N GLN A 581 -28.37 34.99 -9.68
CA GLN A 581 -29.56 35.30 -10.45
C GLN A 581 -29.44 34.81 -11.90
N SER A 582 -28.28 34.98 -12.54
CA SER A 582 -28.06 34.52 -13.91
C SER A 582 -28.13 32.98 -14.05
N ILE A 583 -27.66 32.23 -13.04
CA ILE A 583 -27.82 30.78 -12.97
C ILE A 583 -29.29 30.40 -12.86
N VAL A 584 -30.00 31.01 -11.92
CA VAL A 584 -31.46 30.79 -11.71
C VAL A 584 -32.22 31.05 -12.98
N ASP A 585 -32.05 32.24 -13.59
CA ASP A 585 -32.72 32.62 -14.84
C ASP A 585 -32.44 31.60 -15.99
N THR A 586 -31.22 31.10 -16.07
CA THR A 586 -30.82 30.13 -17.09
C THR A 586 -31.56 28.81 -16.90
N PHE A 587 -31.55 28.27 -15.69
CA PHE A 587 -32.17 26.97 -15.44
C PHE A 587 -33.71 27.03 -15.49
N LEU A 588 -34.33 28.13 -15.05
CA LEU A 588 -35.77 28.33 -15.20
C LEU A 588 -36.19 28.38 -16.69
N LYS A 589 -35.42 29.07 -17.54
CA LYS A 589 -35.65 29.08 -19.00
C LYS A 589 -35.47 27.71 -19.66
N MET A 590 -34.72 26.85 -19.06
CA MET A 590 -34.52 25.45 -19.49
C MET A 590 -35.56 24.50 -18.89
N ASN A 591 -36.56 24.99 -18.15
CA ASN A 591 -37.62 24.23 -17.50
C ASN A 591 -37.10 23.26 -16.39
N TYR A 592 -36.03 23.59 -15.72
CA TYR A 592 -35.62 22.89 -14.49
C TYR A 592 -36.35 23.46 -13.27
N HIS A 593 -36.67 22.58 -12.34
CA HIS A 593 -37.01 22.98 -10.98
C HIS A 593 -35.72 23.33 -10.21
N ILE A 594 -35.76 24.40 -9.43
CA ILE A 594 -34.57 24.85 -8.69
C ILE A 594 -34.85 24.75 -7.19
N VAL A 595 -33.95 24.14 -6.47
CA VAL A 595 -33.89 24.17 -5.00
C VAL A 595 -32.68 25.01 -4.58
N SER A 596 -32.88 26.01 -3.76
CA SER A 596 -31.78 26.74 -3.11
C SER A 596 -31.51 26.11 -1.75
N GLU A 597 -30.27 25.73 -1.50
CA GLU A 597 -29.87 25.09 -0.26
C GLU A 597 -29.19 26.06 0.70
N GLY A 598 -29.20 25.70 1.99
CA GLY A 598 -28.46 26.39 3.03
C GLY A 598 -28.97 27.79 3.36
N VAL A 599 -30.24 28.07 3.08
CA VAL A 599 -30.86 29.37 3.43
C VAL A 599 -31.04 29.48 4.94
N GLU A 600 -30.39 30.48 5.54
CA GLU A 600 -30.39 30.71 7.00
C GLU A 600 -31.11 31.96 7.43
N THR A 601 -31.31 32.94 6.53
CA THR A 601 -31.93 34.24 6.86
C THR A 601 -33.15 34.52 6.03
N LYS A 602 -34.01 35.43 6.57
CA LYS A 602 -35.20 35.91 5.87
C LYS A 602 -34.82 36.74 4.64
N GLU A 603 -33.78 37.53 4.74
CA GLU A 603 -33.24 38.34 3.66
C GLU A 603 -32.83 37.51 2.46
N GLU A 604 -32.06 36.41 2.71
CA GLU A 604 -31.68 35.46 1.65
C GLU A 604 -32.94 34.90 0.97
N MET A 605 -33.91 34.41 1.76
CA MET A 605 -35.15 33.84 1.25
C MET A 605 -35.94 34.84 0.37
N GLU A 606 -36.09 36.09 0.82
CA GLU A 606 -36.80 37.12 0.07
C GLU A 606 -36.12 37.48 -1.26
N ILE A 607 -34.78 37.56 -1.25
CA ILE A 607 -33.98 37.85 -2.46
C ILE A 607 -34.13 36.74 -3.49
N ILE A 608 -33.88 35.47 -3.10
CA ILE A 608 -33.89 34.34 -4.05
C ILE A 608 -35.32 34.05 -4.56
N SER A 609 -36.32 34.20 -3.72
CA SER A 609 -37.74 34.09 -4.14
C SER A 609 -38.09 35.17 -5.16
N GLY A 610 -37.57 36.41 -4.98
CA GLY A 610 -37.71 37.50 -5.94
C GLY A 610 -37.06 37.21 -7.30
N TRP A 611 -36.09 36.32 -7.39
CA TRP A 611 -35.49 35.85 -8.63
C TRP A 611 -36.18 34.62 -9.22
N GLY A 612 -37.24 34.12 -8.60
CA GLY A 612 -38.06 33.02 -9.11
C GLY A 612 -37.68 31.65 -8.60
N VAL A 613 -36.81 31.55 -7.59
CA VAL A 613 -36.55 30.26 -6.89
C VAL A 613 -37.80 29.93 -6.08
N ASP A 614 -38.44 28.80 -6.41
CA ASP A 614 -39.65 28.36 -5.72
C ASP A 614 -39.34 27.43 -4.53
N MET A 615 -38.40 26.51 -4.69
CA MET A 615 -38.08 25.54 -3.66
C MET A 615 -36.85 25.96 -2.85
N ILE A 616 -37.01 25.98 -1.53
CA ILE A 616 -36.00 26.51 -0.60
C ILE A 616 -35.78 25.51 0.54
N GLN A 617 -34.54 25.22 0.81
CA GLN A 617 -34.10 24.33 1.89
C GLN A 617 -33.07 25.04 2.76
N GLY A 618 -33.22 24.97 4.08
CA GLY A 618 -32.27 25.57 4.99
C GLY A 618 -32.77 25.69 6.41
N TYR A 619 -31.89 26.07 7.31
CA TYR A 619 -32.16 26.17 8.73
C TYR A 619 -33.13 27.32 9.07
N TYR A 620 -33.31 28.23 8.16
CA TYR A 620 -34.38 29.26 8.29
C TYR A 620 -35.77 28.62 8.41
N PHE A 621 -36.03 27.52 7.70
CA PHE A 621 -37.31 26.81 7.73
C PHE A 621 -37.29 25.64 8.73
N SER A 622 -36.34 24.73 8.59
CA SER A 622 -36.17 23.57 9.48
C SER A 622 -34.81 22.90 9.32
N ALA A 623 -34.27 22.44 10.43
CA ALA A 623 -33.24 21.43 10.42
C ALA A 623 -33.83 20.05 10.04
N PRO A 624 -33.02 19.05 9.68
CA PRO A 624 -33.46 17.66 9.54
C PRO A 624 -34.13 17.14 10.83
N LEU A 625 -35.32 16.56 10.71
CA LEU A 625 -36.14 16.10 11.83
C LEU A 625 -36.32 14.57 11.79
N PRO A 626 -36.44 13.91 12.95
CA PRO A 626 -36.81 12.50 13.00
C PRO A 626 -38.25 12.29 12.50
N PRO A 627 -38.63 11.05 12.07
CA PRO A 627 -39.95 10.77 11.47
C PRO A 627 -41.14 11.30 12.25
N LYS A 628 -41.12 11.20 13.58
CA LYS A 628 -42.24 11.67 14.44
C LYS A 628 -42.43 13.16 14.42
N ASP A 629 -41.35 13.92 14.32
CA ASP A 629 -41.41 15.38 14.40
C ASP A 629 -41.71 16.01 13.02
N ILE A 630 -41.21 15.38 11.92
CA ILE A 630 -41.59 15.79 10.58
C ILE A 630 -43.10 15.60 10.33
N LEU A 631 -43.70 14.52 10.84
CA LEU A 631 -45.14 14.29 10.74
C LEU A 631 -45.96 15.37 11.46
N LYS A 632 -45.50 15.87 12.61
CA LYS A 632 -46.12 16.98 13.32
C LYS A 632 -46.01 18.31 12.57
N LEU A 633 -44.84 18.53 11.93
CA LEU A 633 -44.60 19.77 11.18
C LEU A 633 -45.47 19.87 9.92
N LEU A 634 -45.83 18.73 9.33
CA LEU A 634 -46.61 18.64 8.09
C LEU A 634 -48.14 18.54 8.35
N GLN A 635 -48.56 18.40 9.59
CA GLN A 635 -49.99 18.48 10.01
C GLN A 635 -50.45 19.91 10.17
#